data_5737b26bcf1ebeb1fe259238ec89a71e
#
_entry.id   5737b26bcf1ebeb1fe259238ec89a71e
#
_cell.length_a   1.000
_cell.length_b   1.000
_cell.length_c   1.000
_cell.angle_alpha   90.00
_cell.angle_beta   90.00
_cell.angle_gamma   90.00
#
_symmetry.space_group_name_H-M   'P 1'
#
loop_
_entity.id
_entity.type
_entity.pdbx_description
1 polymer ?
#
loop_
_entity_poly.entity_id
_entity_poly.type
_entity_poly.pdbx_seq_one_letter_code
_entity_poly.pdbx_strand_id
1 'polypeptide(L)' 'MLPDEEASPVQIAALRAIPGEKRLLLAEQLYWTARKLKAAGLRNQHPDWTEEEVNERVRQIFINART' A
#
# COMPACT_ATOMS: atom_id res chain seq x y z
N MET A 1 -9.03 1.97 19.20
CA MET A 1 -7.76 1.52 18.63
C MET A 1 -6.78 1.17 19.71
N LEU A 2 -6.10 0.06 19.57
CA LEU A 2 -5.13 -0.36 20.55
C LEU A 2 -3.80 0.35 20.32
N PRO A 3 -3.08 0.71 21.41
CA PRO A 3 -1.80 1.39 21.26
C PRO A 3 -0.76 0.61 20.43
N ASP A 4 -0.86 -0.72 20.45
CA ASP A 4 0.06 -1.58 19.70
C ASP A 4 -0.19 -1.57 18.20
N GLU A 5 -1.29 -0.99 17.75
CA GLU A 5 -1.54 -0.78 16.32
C GLU A 5 -0.71 0.38 15.78
N GLU A 6 -0.20 1.21 16.64
CA GLU A 6 0.70 2.27 16.25
C GLU A 6 2.13 1.75 16.19
N ALA A 7 2.96 2.40 15.37
CA ALA A 7 4.36 2.03 15.28
C ALA A 7 5.03 2.17 16.64
N SER A 8 5.70 1.11 17.10
CA SER A 8 6.40 1.15 18.36
C SER A 8 7.61 2.09 18.27
N PRO A 9 8.13 2.60 19.41
CA PRO A 9 9.35 3.40 19.39
C PRO A 9 10.54 2.68 18.74
N VAL A 10 10.59 1.34 18.90
CA VAL A 10 11.65 0.55 18.27
C VAL A 10 11.50 0.56 16.75
N GLN A 11 10.29 0.41 16.25
CA GLN A 11 10.02 0.47 14.81
C GLN A 11 10.32 1.84 14.24
N ILE A 12 9.97 2.89 14.95
CA ILE A 12 10.25 4.26 14.52
C ILE A 12 11.76 4.50 14.47
N ALA A 13 12.49 4.04 15.49
CA ALA A 13 13.94 4.17 15.53
C ALA A 13 14.59 3.40 14.37
N ALA A 14 14.10 2.20 14.09
CA ALA A 14 14.63 1.39 13.00
C ALA A 14 14.40 2.10 11.65
N LEU A 15 13.22 2.68 11.45
CA LEU A 15 12.93 3.42 10.21
C LEU A 15 13.83 4.64 10.07
N ARG A 16 14.09 5.35 11.17
CA ARG A 16 14.96 6.52 11.16
C ARG A 16 16.40 6.16 10.87
N ALA A 17 16.82 4.95 11.26
CA ALA A 17 18.19 4.48 11.01
C ALA A 17 18.43 4.09 9.56
N ILE A 18 17.36 3.89 8.77
CA ILE A 18 17.50 3.54 7.36
C ILE A 18 17.87 4.79 6.55
N PRO A 19 18.90 4.70 5.69
CA PRO A 19 19.22 5.82 4.80
C PRO A 19 18.03 6.25 3.95
N GLY A 20 17.95 7.54 3.61
CA GLY A 20 16.83 8.09 2.88
C GLY A 20 16.53 7.36 1.57
N GLU A 21 17.57 6.94 0.84
CA GLU A 21 17.40 6.21 -0.41
C GLU A 21 16.68 4.88 -0.19
N LYS A 22 17.12 4.11 0.82
CA LYS A 22 16.49 2.84 1.14
C LYS A 22 15.08 3.02 1.65
N ARG A 23 14.85 4.09 2.41
CA ARG A 23 13.51 4.41 2.91
C ARG A 23 12.56 4.68 1.75
N LEU A 24 13.02 5.41 0.74
CA LEU A 24 12.22 5.69 -0.44
C LEU A 24 11.91 4.41 -1.22
N LEU A 25 12.92 3.54 -1.39
CA LEU A 25 12.72 2.27 -2.08
C LEU A 25 11.72 1.38 -1.35
N LEU A 26 11.82 1.33 -0.02
CA LEU A 26 10.86 0.57 0.78
C LEU A 26 9.46 1.13 0.65
N ALA A 27 9.33 2.45 0.65
CA ALA A 27 8.03 3.09 0.47
C ALA A 27 7.43 2.75 -0.88
N GLU A 28 8.23 2.74 -1.94
CA GLU A 28 7.76 2.35 -3.27
C GLU A 28 7.34 0.89 -3.29
N GLN A 29 8.12 0.00 -2.70
CA GLN A 29 7.77 -1.42 -2.64
C GLN A 29 6.46 -1.64 -1.90
N LEU A 30 6.27 -0.95 -0.79
CA LEU A 30 5.04 -1.05 -0.01
C LEU A 30 3.86 -0.52 -0.81
N TYR A 31 4.04 0.57 -1.52
CA TYR A 31 3.00 1.15 -2.36
C TYR A 31 2.55 0.16 -3.43
N TRP A 32 3.49 -0.41 -4.17
CA TRP A 32 3.16 -1.37 -5.23
C TRP A 32 2.56 -2.65 -4.67
N THR A 33 3.05 -3.12 -3.51
CA THR A 33 2.48 -4.27 -2.85
C THR A 33 1.03 -4.01 -2.45
N ALA A 34 0.75 -2.84 -1.90
CA ALA A 34 -0.61 -2.46 -1.52
C ALA A 34 -1.53 -2.42 -2.74
N ARG A 35 -1.05 -1.91 -3.87
CA ARG A 35 -1.83 -1.90 -5.09
C ARG A 35 -2.16 -3.30 -5.57
N LYS A 36 -1.20 -4.20 -5.53
CA LYS A 36 -1.41 -5.60 -5.93
C LYS A 36 -2.42 -6.29 -5.03
N LEU A 37 -2.33 -6.07 -3.73
CA LEU A 37 -3.28 -6.63 -2.78
C LEU A 37 -4.69 -6.10 -3.02
N LYS A 38 -4.81 -4.81 -3.29
CA LYS A 38 -6.11 -4.21 -3.57
C LYS A 38 -6.70 -4.78 -4.85
N ALA A 39 -5.87 -4.96 -5.88
CA ALA A 39 -6.32 -5.56 -7.13
C ALA A 39 -6.81 -6.98 -6.93
N ALA A 40 -6.08 -7.78 -6.14
CA ALA A 40 -6.51 -9.14 -5.83
C ALA A 40 -7.85 -9.16 -5.11
N GLY A 41 -8.05 -8.26 -4.16
CA GLY A 41 -9.32 -8.13 -3.46
C GLY A 41 -10.47 -7.78 -4.39
N LEU A 42 -10.22 -6.85 -5.32
CA LEU A 42 -11.24 -6.46 -6.29
C LEU A 42 -11.58 -7.61 -7.24
N ARG A 43 -10.59 -8.39 -7.67
CA ARG A 43 -10.86 -9.55 -8.52
C ARG A 43 -11.75 -10.57 -7.81
N ASN A 44 -11.52 -10.79 -6.53
CA ASN A 44 -12.37 -11.67 -5.73
C ASN A 44 -13.79 -11.15 -5.56
N GLN A 45 -13.92 -9.85 -5.37
CA GLN A 45 -15.23 -9.21 -5.17
C GLN A 45 -16.00 -9.06 -6.48
N HIS A 46 -15.28 -8.91 -7.60
CA HIS A 46 -15.85 -8.66 -8.91
C HIS A 46 -15.26 -9.61 -9.95
N PRO A 47 -15.61 -10.91 -9.89
CA PRO A 47 -15.02 -11.88 -10.82
C PRO A 47 -15.38 -11.65 -12.27
N ASP A 48 -16.41 -10.85 -12.53
CA ASP A 48 -16.85 -10.48 -13.88
C ASP A 48 -16.10 -9.30 -14.47
N TRP A 49 -15.26 -8.63 -13.66
CA TRP A 49 -14.48 -7.49 -14.15
C TRP A 49 -13.28 -7.97 -14.96
N THR A 50 -12.96 -7.22 -16.02
CA THR A 50 -11.73 -7.43 -16.77
C THR A 50 -10.53 -6.92 -15.97
N GLU A 51 -9.33 -7.34 -16.37
CA GLU A 51 -8.13 -6.83 -15.73
C GLU A 51 -8.00 -5.32 -15.90
N GLU A 52 -8.44 -4.79 -17.04
CA GLU A 52 -8.44 -3.34 -17.26
C GLU A 52 -9.35 -2.62 -16.27
N GLU A 53 -10.52 -3.17 -16.02
CA GLU A 53 -11.45 -2.60 -15.05
C GLU A 53 -10.88 -2.62 -13.64
N VAL A 54 -10.25 -3.74 -13.26
CA VAL A 54 -9.62 -3.87 -11.96
C VAL A 54 -8.49 -2.83 -11.81
N ASN A 55 -7.62 -2.74 -12.81
CA ASN A 55 -6.49 -1.83 -12.77
C ASN A 55 -6.94 -0.37 -12.72
N GLU A 56 -7.97 -0.03 -13.48
CA GLU A 56 -8.50 1.32 -13.47
C GLU A 56 -9.09 1.68 -12.11
N ARG A 57 -9.78 0.75 -11.48
CA ARG A 57 -10.34 1.00 -10.16
C ARG A 57 -9.26 1.17 -9.11
N VAL A 58 -8.22 0.33 -9.17
CA VAL A 58 -7.07 0.45 -8.27
C VAL A 58 -6.42 1.82 -8.44
N ARG A 59 -6.22 2.24 -9.67
CA ARG A 59 -5.62 3.55 -9.95
C ARG A 59 -6.44 4.66 -9.33
N GLN A 60 -7.75 4.63 -9.51
CA GLN A 60 -8.64 5.65 -8.95
C GLN A 60 -8.60 5.68 -7.43
N ILE A 61 -8.62 4.51 -6.80
CA ILE A 61 -8.59 4.41 -5.34
C ILE A 61 -7.30 5.03 -4.80
N PHE A 62 -6.16 4.71 -5.39
CA PHE A 62 -4.88 5.19 -4.90
C PHE A 62 -4.65 6.67 -5.19
N ILE A 63 -5.16 7.16 -6.32
CA ILE A 63 -5.11 8.59 -6.61
C ILE A 63 -5.94 9.37 -5.60
N ASN A 64 -7.16 8.92 -5.31
CA ASN A 64 -8.04 9.59 -4.36
C ASN A 64 -7.49 9.53 -2.93
N ALA A 65 -6.85 8.45 -2.56
CA ALA A 65 -6.28 8.30 -1.23
C ALA A 65 -5.12 9.27 -0.96
N ARG A 66 -4.54 9.86 -2.00
CA ARG A 66 -3.41 10.78 -1.88
C ARG A 66 -3.84 12.24 -1.78
N THR A 67 -5.08 12.52 -1.96
CA THR A 67 -5.61 13.89 -1.87
C THR A 67 -6.26 14.18 -0.48
#